data_53bf4ad88dc0f67ef11d677e42249128
#
_entry.id   53bf4ad88dc0f67ef11d677e42249128
#
_cell.length_a   1.000
_cell.length_b   1.000
_cell.length_c   1.000
_cell.angle_alpha   90.00
_cell.angle_beta   90.00
_cell.angle_gamma   90.00
#
_symmetry.space_group_name_H-M   'P 1'
#
loop_
_entity.id
_entity.type
_entity.pdbx_description
1 polymer ?
#
loop_
_entity_poly.entity_id
_entity_poly.type
_entity_poly.pdbx_seq_one_letter_code
_entity_poly.pdbx_strand_id
1 'polypeptide(L)'
;MYPKSLAAALTGGALSAAVLGGLLASAPPASAAGVTCGTNVFMRTFYKNTSFSGTPVKTDCDGAVGESWAGSPVAGVPSNGFGTRWWVSRDFGSGGPFTFTVSATDGVRVYLDGVRKIDLWADTGDTARSRSVNLTVPAGRHTLRVDHVNWSGAAKVAFAYAPRTTAALDKVKPLAPTGVRTTYNTTTRRTTVSWDANKEMDVASFSLHRRAVGSGTWTTVAAATTTRTFTDPLVNRDDRTPYSYEVRAKDRAGNVSAGSADAVVRPLPVVPSLTGTYDKATRKVTLKWPLNTEPHFDHYTVLSNDLVEGSYAWVPLGTTKGNTWTAPVVPDGEFHHYRVLVTNDGGTTTYNPTTLDATAPHELWIEIPDGIAPAYAPDLALGSCAGGVRATATDWTPAPIRDFTGFRIERRAAGTAAWSVVLDQGYDPRRDPATATVCAAQPADGRAYEYRARTSDGAGNLSPSSEVVTVTLPIG
;
A
#
# COMPACT_ATOMS: atom_id res chain seq x y z
N MET A 1 -38.24 41.46 -10.62
CA MET A 1 -39.68 41.36 -10.37
C MET A 1 -39.95 40.10 -9.53
N TYR A 2 -40.15 40.30 -8.25
CA TYR A 2 -40.74 39.35 -7.29
C TYR A 2 -42.27 39.50 -7.37
N PRO A 3 -43.10 38.66 -6.72
CA PRO A 3 -43.03 37.25 -6.25
C PRO A 3 -44.35 36.49 -6.60
N LYS A 4 -44.43 35.21 -6.17
CA LYS A 4 -45.69 34.68 -5.57
C LYS A 4 -45.46 33.34 -4.87
N SER A 5 -45.74 33.34 -3.60
CA SER A 5 -45.92 32.26 -2.64
C SER A 5 -47.05 31.31 -3.04
N LEU A 6 -46.88 29.99 -2.78
CA LEU A 6 -48.02 29.07 -2.64
C LEU A 6 -47.82 28.25 -1.37
N ALA A 7 -48.80 28.32 -0.52
CA ALA A 7 -48.95 27.58 0.71
C ALA A 7 -49.23 26.10 0.47
N ALA A 8 -48.62 25.21 1.20
CA ALA A 8 -48.95 23.78 1.23
C ALA A 8 -49.65 23.44 2.54
N ALA A 9 -50.75 22.72 2.37
CA ALA A 9 -51.65 22.31 3.40
C ALA A 9 -51.02 21.23 4.34
N LEU A 10 -51.23 21.42 5.64
CA LEU A 10 -51.01 20.46 6.72
C LEU A 10 -52.10 19.36 6.67
N THR A 11 -51.73 18.13 6.40
CA THR A 11 -52.55 16.96 6.72
C THR A 11 -51.95 16.28 7.95
N GLY A 12 -52.74 16.20 9.00
CA GLY A 12 -52.41 15.58 10.28
C GLY A 12 -52.18 14.07 10.13
N GLY A 13 -51.03 13.61 10.53
CA GLY A 13 -50.71 12.22 10.75
C GLY A 13 -50.56 12.00 12.26
N ALA A 14 -51.36 11.06 12.79
CA ALA A 14 -51.36 10.64 14.18
C ALA A 14 -49.98 10.09 14.61
N LEU A 15 -49.32 10.76 15.58
CA LEU A 15 -48.14 10.23 16.25
C LEU A 15 -48.60 9.07 17.17
N SER A 16 -48.30 7.81 16.76
CA SER A 16 -48.29 6.67 17.68
C SER A 16 -47.05 6.79 18.56
N ALA A 17 -47.23 7.19 19.81
CA ALA A 17 -46.17 7.14 20.82
C ALA A 17 -45.84 5.68 21.14
N ALA A 18 -44.78 5.19 20.51
CA ALA A 18 -44.09 3.96 20.94
C ALA A 18 -43.40 4.27 22.26
N VAL A 19 -43.95 3.77 23.38
CA VAL A 19 -43.28 3.74 24.67
C VAL A 19 -42.05 2.83 24.54
N LEU A 20 -40.89 3.39 24.21
CA LEU A 20 -39.60 2.74 24.42
C LEU A 20 -39.41 2.64 25.94
N GLY A 21 -39.76 1.46 26.51
CA GLY A 21 -39.32 1.04 27.82
C GLY A 21 -37.78 0.99 27.83
N GLY A 22 -37.13 2.11 28.12
CA GLY A 22 -35.71 2.16 28.35
C GLY A 22 -35.36 1.29 29.54
N LEU A 23 -34.79 0.11 29.30
CA LEU A 23 -34.01 -0.61 30.29
C LEU A 23 -32.89 0.36 30.74
N LEU A 24 -33.06 0.94 31.92
CA LEU A 24 -31.99 1.65 32.60
C LEU A 24 -30.92 0.60 32.92
N ALA A 25 -30.02 0.38 31.97
CA ALA A 25 -28.75 -0.25 32.26
C ALA A 25 -28.10 0.62 33.34
N SER A 26 -27.97 0.09 34.56
CA SER A 26 -27.30 0.77 35.65
C SER A 26 -25.91 1.16 35.16
N ALA A 27 -25.67 2.47 35.03
CA ALA A 27 -24.36 2.98 34.67
C ALA A 27 -23.30 2.36 35.62
N PRO A 28 -22.13 2.02 35.14
CA PRO A 28 -21.03 1.59 36.00
C PRO A 28 -20.80 2.68 37.06
N PRO A 29 -20.44 2.28 38.32
CA PRO A 29 -20.12 3.28 39.34
C PRO A 29 -19.05 4.21 38.82
N ALA A 30 -19.19 5.50 39.13
CA ALA A 30 -18.21 6.52 38.75
C ALA A 30 -16.81 6.00 39.10
N SER A 31 -15.97 5.81 38.10
CA SER A 31 -14.59 5.35 38.26
C SER A 31 -13.88 6.35 39.18
N ALA A 32 -13.20 5.85 40.22
CA ALA A 32 -12.15 6.63 40.88
C ALA A 32 -11.21 7.11 39.77
N ALA A 33 -10.99 8.40 39.68
CA ALA A 33 -10.29 9.05 38.57
C ALA A 33 -8.97 8.31 38.27
N GLY A 34 -8.87 7.69 37.10
CA GLY A 34 -7.61 7.26 36.52
C GLY A 34 -7.39 5.75 36.27
N VAL A 35 -8.24 4.82 36.72
CA VAL A 35 -8.03 3.38 36.44
C VAL A 35 -8.83 2.96 35.22
N THR A 36 -8.15 2.60 34.12
CA THR A 36 -8.74 1.99 32.92
C THR A 36 -8.18 0.58 32.76
N CYS A 37 -9.06 -0.43 32.73
CA CYS A 37 -8.65 -1.81 32.56
C CYS A 37 -8.76 -2.26 31.10
N GLY A 38 -7.91 -3.18 30.71
CA GLY A 38 -7.90 -3.75 29.37
C GLY A 38 -9.19 -4.49 29.03
N THR A 39 -9.33 -4.85 27.75
CA THR A 39 -10.51 -5.61 27.25
C THR A 39 -10.67 -6.92 28.00
N ASN A 40 -11.88 -7.20 28.51
CA ASN A 40 -12.24 -8.39 29.30
C ASN A 40 -11.49 -8.54 30.64
N VAL A 41 -10.87 -7.50 31.13
CA VAL A 41 -10.24 -7.42 32.45
C VAL A 41 -11.23 -6.74 33.40
N PHE A 42 -11.47 -7.34 34.56
CA PHE A 42 -12.36 -6.78 35.57
C PHE A 42 -11.74 -5.53 36.20
N MET A 43 -12.52 -4.49 36.40
CA MET A 43 -12.22 -3.44 37.34
C MET A 43 -12.64 -3.93 38.74
N ARG A 44 -11.73 -3.92 39.72
CA ARG A 44 -11.95 -4.36 41.09
C ARG A 44 -11.85 -3.17 42.04
N THR A 45 -12.82 -3.09 42.96
CA THR A 45 -12.87 -2.03 43.99
C THR A 45 -13.03 -2.62 45.38
N PHE A 46 -12.29 -2.08 46.36
CA PHE A 46 -12.30 -2.50 47.75
C PHE A 46 -12.97 -1.44 48.64
N TYR A 47 -13.87 -1.86 49.54
CA TYR A 47 -14.61 -1.03 50.48
C TYR A 47 -14.36 -1.46 51.94
N LYS A 48 -14.33 -0.46 52.86
CA LYS A 48 -14.21 -0.71 54.31
C LYS A 48 -15.52 -1.20 54.98
N ASN A 49 -16.55 -1.46 54.20
CA ASN A 49 -17.85 -1.83 54.66
C ASN A 49 -18.50 -2.83 53.69
N THR A 50 -19.51 -3.52 54.16
CA THR A 50 -20.26 -4.55 53.40
C THR A 50 -21.43 -4.00 52.59
N SER A 51 -21.67 -2.68 52.64
CA SER A 51 -22.72 -1.99 51.89
C SER A 51 -22.21 -1.39 50.57
N PHE A 52 -20.88 -1.44 50.29
CA PHE A 52 -20.24 -0.81 49.13
C PHE A 52 -20.50 0.70 49.05
N SER A 53 -20.60 1.35 50.19
CA SER A 53 -20.89 2.78 50.28
C SER A 53 -19.61 3.60 50.48
N GLY A 54 -19.66 4.86 50.10
CA GLY A 54 -18.53 5.77 50.19
C GLY A 54 -17.46 5.57 49.13
N THR A 55 -16.31 6.22 49.30
CA THR A 55 -15.19 6.12 48.35
C THR A 55 -14.48 4.80 48.56
N PRO A 56 -14.21 4.04 47.47
CA PRO A 56 -13.37 2.83 47.54
C PRO A 56 -11.97 3.14 48.09
N VAL A 57 -11.44 2.24 48.92
CA VAL A 57 -10.07 2.37 49.43
C VAL A 57 -9.02 2.17 48.34
N LYS A 58 -9.33 1.25 47.41
CA LYS A 58 -8.48 0.94 46.26
C LYS A 58 -9.35 0.54 45.08
N THR A 59 -8.91 0.93 43.90
CA THR A 59 -9.42 0.43 42.60
C THR A 59 -8.24 -0.05 41.80
N ASP A 60 -8.32 -1.27 41.25
CA ASP A 60 -7.31 -1.85 40.38
C ASP A 60 -7.93 -2.74 39.30
N CYS A 61 -7.09 -3.33 38.45
CA CYS A 61 -7.51 -4.26 37.39
C CYS A 61 -7.20 -5.69 37.80
N ASP A 62 -8.14 -6.60 37.51
CA ASP A 62 -8.04 -8.03 37.86
C ASP A 62 -8.45 -8.89 36.67
N GLY A 63 -7.60 -9.83 36.26
CA GLY A 63 -7.84 -10.70 35.10
C GLY A 63 -8.92 -11.73 35.33
N ALA A 64 -9.21 -12.08 36.58
CA ALA A 64 -10.21 -13.10 36.96
C ALA A 64 -10.70 -12.84 38.38
N VAL A 65 -11.88 -13.34 38.73
CA VAL A 65 -12.38 -13.34 40.11
C VAL A 65 -11.96 -14.67 40.73
N GLY A 66 -10.89 -14.65 41.52
CA GLY A 66 -10.32 -15.87 42.11
C GLY A 66 -9.42 -15.56 43.29
N GLU A 67 -9.99 -15.06 44.41
CA GLU A 67 -9.25 -14.50 45.51
C GLU A 67 -9.35 -15.33 46.80
N SER A 68 -8.28 -15.29 47.62
CA SER A 68 -8.22 -15.86 48.96
C SER A 68 -7.39 -15.00 49.89
N TRP A 69 -8.00 -14.43 50.94
CA TRP A 69 -7.37 -13.59 51.90
C TRP A 69 -7.56 -14.12 53.32
N ALA A 70 -6.45 -14.43 53.99
CA ALA A 70 -6.45 -14.85 55.38
C ALA A 70 -6.63 -13.67 56.38
N GLY A 71 -6.57 -12.43 55.88
CA GLY A 71 -6.65 -11.19 56.65
C GLY A 71 -7.12 -10.05 55.73
N SER A 72 -6.57 -8.84 55.99
CA SER A 72 -6.86 -7.66 55.16
C SER A 72 -6.53 -7.91 53.67
N PRO A 73 -7.45 -7.65 52.72
CA PRO A 73 -7.21 -7.88 51.30
C PRO A 73 -6.22 -6.85 50.72
N VAL A 74 -6.23 -5.63 51.22
CA VAL A 74 -5.30 -4.54 50.84
C VAL A 74 -5.12 -3.57 52.01
N ALA A 75 -4.01 -2.83 52.02
CA ALA A 75 -3.75 -1.84 53.04
C ALA A 75 -4.90 -0.85 53.18
N GLY A 76 -5.36 -0.60 54.39
CA GLY A 76 -6.44 0.28 54.71
C GLY A 76 -7.85 -0.30 54.67
N VAL A 77 -8.02 -1.58 54.33
CA VAL A 77 -9.24 -2.37 54.45
C VAL A 77 -9.14 -3.30 55.64
N PRO A 78 -10.17 -3.44 56.47
CA PRO A 78 -10.11 -4.35 57.63
C PRO A 78 -10.09 -5.80 57.17
N SER A 79 -9.68 -6.74 58.07
CA SER A 79 -9.70 -8.19 57.80
C SER A 79 -11.11 -8.76 57.69
N ASN A 80 -12.08 -8.14 58.36
CA ASN A 80 -13.51 -8.50 58.38
C ASN A 80 -14.35 -7.25 58.18
N GLY A 81 -15.63 -7.40 57.82
CA GLY A 81 -16.54 -6.29 57.59
C GLY A 81 -16.24 -5.48 56.31
N PHE A 82 -15.63 -6.07 55.31
CA PHE A 82 -15.31 -5.42 54.08
C PHE A 82 -16.12 -5.96 52.85
N GLY A 83 -16.10 -5.16 51.76
CA GLY A 83 -16.70 -5.57 50.50
C GLY A 83 -15.71 -5.40 49.35
N THR A 84 -15.76 -6.32 48.40
CA THR A 84 -15.00 -6.22 47.13
C THR A 84 -15.98 -6.41 45.96
N ARG A 85 -15.86 -5.51 45.00
CA ARG A 85 -16.71 -5.52 43.79
C ARG A 85 -15.87 -5.62 42.56
N TRP A 86 -16.19 -6.56 41.65
CA TRP A 86 -15.64 -6.68 40.31
C TRP A 86 -16.74 -6.33 39.31
N TRP A 87 -16.36 -5.65 38.24
CA TRP A 87 -17.22 -5.54 37.09
C TRP A 87 -16.42 -5.51 35.79
N VAL A 88 -16.97 -6.03 34.70
CA VAL A 88 -16.39 -6.01 33.36
C VAL A 88 -17.49 -5.86 32.32
N SER A 89 -17.20 -5.09 31.26
CA SER A 89 -18.03 -5.06 30.07
C SER A 89 -17.41 -5.99 29.02
N ARG A 90 -18.14 -7.02 28.62
CA ARG A 90 -17.69 -8.02 27.66
C ARG A 90 -18.66 -8.12 26.50
N ASP A 91 -18.10 -8.29 25.29
CA ASP A 91 -18.85 -8.63 24.10
C ASP A 91 -18.94 -10.16 23.99
N PHE A 92 -20.18 -10.70 23.98
CA PHE A 92 -20.48 -12.11 23.88
C PHE A 92 -20.84 -12.58 22.47
N GLY A 93 -20.63 -11.71 21.47
CA GLY A 93 -20.92 -12.01 20.08
C GLY A 93 -22.41 -12.31 19.85
N SER A 94 -22.72 -13.50 19.40
CA SER A 94 -24.12 -13.99 19.21
C SER A 94 -24.81 -14.31 20.50
N GLY A 95 -24.13 -14.32 21.66
CA GLY A 95 -24.67 -14.77 22.94
C GLY A 95 -24.79 -16.28 23.02
N GLY A 96 -25.84 -16.77 23.69
CA GLY A 96 -26.11 -18.21 23.79
C GLY A 96 -26.26 -18.75 25.22
N PRO A 97 -26.32 -20.08 25.40
CA PRO A 97 -26.43 -20.72 26.70
C PRO A 97 -25.08 -20.70 27.44
N PHE A 98 -25.11 -20.23 28.70
CA PHE A 98 -23.95 -20.16 29.59
C PHE A 98 -24.24 -20.82 30.93
N THR A 99 -23.20 -21.28 31.56
CA THR A 99 -23.20 -21.63 32.99
C THR A 99 -22.37 -20.57 33.74
N PHE A 100 -22.96 -19.94 34.76
CA PHE A 100 -22.27 -19.09 35.71
C PHE A 100 -22.03 -19.88 36.98
N THR A 101 -20.81 -19.96 37.47
CA THR A 101 -20.44 -20.66 38.69
C THR A 101 -19.74 -19.72 39.66
N VAL A 102 -20.19 -19.70 40.89
CA VAL A 102 -19.56 -18.93 41.96
C VAL A 102 -19.29 -19.80 43.15
N SER A 103 -18.19 -19.55 43.84
CA SER A 103 -17.88 -20.15 45.15
C SER A 103 -17.33 -19.02 46.05
N ALA A 104 -17.82 -18.96 47.28
CA ALA A 104 -17.32 -17.98 48.25
C ALA A 104 -17.54 -18.43 49.68
N THR A 105 -16.70 -17.97 50.58
CA THR A 105 -17.01 -17.78 52.00
C THR A 105 -17.82 -16.50 52.13
N ASP A 106 -18.77 -16.46 53.07
CA ASP A 106 -19.66 -15.33 53.28
C ASP A 106 -20.50 -14.90 52.04
N GLY A 107 -20.77 -13.62 51.90
CA GLY A 107 -21.75 -13.14 50.92
C GLY A 107 -21.18 -12.93 49.52
N VAL A 108 -21.82 -13.55 48.51
CA VAL A 108 -21.53 -13.26 47.12
C VAL A 108 -22.80 -13.12 46.30
N ARG A 109 -22.79 -12.11 45.40
CA ARG A 109 -23.87 -11.87 44.41
C ARG A 109 -23.28 -11.68 43.03
N VAL A 110 -23.91 -12.30 42.04
CA VAL A 110 -23.51 -12.16 40.62
C VAL A 110 -24.65 -11.53 39.83
N TYR A 111 -24.29 -10.53 38.99
CA TYR A 111 -25.24 -9.76 38.18
C TYR A 111 -24.84 -9.81 36.72
N LEU A 112 -25.82 -9.89 35.84
CA LEU A 112 -25.72 -9.67 34.41
C LEU A 112 -26.62 -8.47 34.08
N ASP A 113 -26.04 -7.40 33.54
CA ASP A 113 -26.73 -6.13 33.22
C ASP A 113 -27.52 -5.54 34.39
N GLY A 114 -26.98 -5.59 35.58
CA GLY A 114 -27.63 -5.13 36.80
C GLY A 114 -28.67 -6.11 37.37
N VAL A 115 -29.09 -7.13 36.63
CA VAL A 115 -30.03 -8.13 37.09
C VAL A 115 -29.30 -9.24 37.84
N ARG A 116 -29.69 -9.47 39.10
CA ARG A 116 -29.08 -10.47 39.97
C ARG A 116 -29.40 -11.89 39.49
N LYS A 117 -28.40 -12.69 39.20
CA LYS A 117 -28.48 -14.07 38.72
C LYS A 117 -28.11 -15.07 39.79
N ILE A 118 -27.22 -14.75 40.72
CA ILE A 118 -26.85 -15.57 41.85
C ILE A 118 -26.93 -14.72 43.12
N ASP A 119 -27.45 -15.29 44.17
CA ASP A 119 -27.53 -14.71 45.52
C ASP A 119 -27.15 -15.79 46.56
N LEU A 120 -25.98 -15.63 47.16
CA LEU A 120 -25.50 -16.41 48.30
C LEU A 120 -25.06 -15.41 49.39
N TRP A 121 -26.01 -14.73 50.03
CA TRP A 121 -25.79 -13.59 50.90
C TRP A 121 -26.07 -13.96 52.35
N ALA A 122 -25.08 -14.59 53.01
CA ALA A 122 -25.15 -14.92 54.41
C ALA A 122 -23.72 -15.08 54.99
N ASP A 123 -23.55 -14.72 56.23
CA ASP A 123 -22.33 -14.98 57.00
C ASP A 123 -22.19 -16.48 57.20
N THR A 124 -21.07 -17.04 56.76
CA THR A 124 -20.77 -18.49 56.87
C THR A 124 -19.38 -18.74 57.48
N GLY A 125 -18.73 -17.68 57.94
CA GLY A 125 -17.37 -17.78 58.43
C GLY A 125 -16.44 -18.41 57.37
N ASP A 126 -15.70 -19.42 57.77
CA ASP A 126 -14.73 -20.09 56.90
C ASP A 126 -15.38 -21.12 55.96
N THR A 127 -16.75 -21.33 56.03
CA THR A 127 -17.41 -22.33 55.23
C THR A 127 -17.76 -21.81 53.83
N ALA A 128 -17.07 -22.34 52.82
CA ALA A 128 -17.34 -21.96 51.43
C ALA A 128 -18.66 -22.60 50.92
N ARG A 129 -19.44 -21.79 50.18
CA ARG A 129 -20.63 -22.22 49.46
C ARG A 129 -20.45 -22.02 47.98
N SER A 130 -21.04 -22.89 47.15
CA SER A 130 -20.98 -22.79 45.70
C SER A 130 -22.38 -22.83 45.10
N ARG A 131 -22.55 -22.15 43.96
CA ARG A 131 -23.74 -22.22 43.12
C ARG A 131 -23.43 -22.09 41.66
N SER A 132 -24.06 -22.97 40.86
CA SER A 132 -24.07 -22.84 39.40
C SER A 132 -25.46 -22.50 38.91
N VAL A 133 -25.57 -21.61 37.92
CA VAL A 133 -26.82 -21.24 37.27
C VAL A 133 -26.64 -21.29 35.77
N ASN A 134 -27.54 -21.99 35.09
CA ASN A 134 -27.64 -22.00 33.64
C ASN A 134 -28.53 -20.84 33.18
N LEU A 135 -28.08 -20.05 32.24
CA LEU A 135 -28.82 -18.91 31.72
C LEU A 135 -28.48 -18.67 30.26
N THR A 136 -29.31 -17.92 29.59
CA THR A 136 -28.99 -17.40 28.23
C THR A 136 -28.42 -16.00 28.38
N VAL A 137 -27.22 -15.77 27.84
CA VAL A 137 -26.64 -14.44 27.66
C VAL A 137 -27.13 -13.92 26.31
N PRO A 138 -27.74 -12.74 26.22
CA PRO A 138 -28.13 -12.15 24.93
C PRO A 138 -26.91 -11.86 24.02
N ALA A 139 -27.18 -11.56 22.75
CA ALA A 139 -26.13 -11.12 21.80
C ALA A 139 -25.61 -9.72 22.14
N GLY A 140 -24.34 -9.51 21.91
CA GLY A 140 -23.71 -8.21 22.04
C GLY A 140 -22.96 -8.01 23.35
N ARG A 141 -22.84 -6.75 23.75
CA ARG A 141 -22.03 -6.33 24.90
C ARG A 141 -22.87 -6.29 26.18
N HIS A 142 -22.40 -6.99 27.20
CA HIS A 142 -23.07 -7.13 28.49
C HIS A 142 -22.10 -6.82 29.64
N THR A 143 -22.65 -6.37 30.78
CA THR A 143 -21.89 -6.08 32.00
C THR A 143 -22.08 -7.25 33.00
N LEU A 144 -20.96 -7.81 33.41
CA LEU A 144 -20.88 -8.74 34.56
C LEU A 144 -20.40 -7.95 35.79
N ARG A 145 -21.11 -8.16 36.89
CA ARG A 145 -20.71 -7.64 38.23
C ARG A 145 -20.75 -8.76 39.26
N VAL A 146 -19.68 -8.82 40.06
CA VAL A 146 -19.58 -9.70 41.24
C VAL A 146 -19.39 -8.84 42.46
N ASP A 147 -20.29 -8.95 43.44
CA ASP A 147 -20.18 -8.31 44.75
C ASP A 147 -19.89 -9.41 45.78
N HIS A 148 -18.81 -9.25 46.53
CA HIS A 148 -18.40 -10.15 47.61
C HIS A 148 -18.25 -9.35 48.89
N VAL A 149 -18.72 -9.91 49.99
CA VAL A 149 -18.50 -9.37 51.35
C VAL A 149 -17.92 -10.44 52.23
N ASN A 150 -16.99 -10.03 53.10
CA ASN A 150 -16.45 -10.82 54.17
C ASN A 150 -16.91 -10.26 55.50
N TRP A 151 -17.82 -10.94 56.20
CA TRP A 151 -18.25 -10.53 57.52
C TRP A 151 -17.33 -11.08 58.63
N SER A 152 -16.89 -12.33 58.47
CA SER A 152 -16.05 -13.00 59.47
C SER A 152 -15.10 -14.04 58.83
N GLY A 153 -14.05 -14.46 59.54
CA GLY A 153 -13.12 -15.49 59.07
C GLY A 153 -12.27 -15.14 57.85
N ALA A 154 -11.82 -16.15 57.15
CA ALA A 154 -11.01 -16.00 55.96
C ALA A 154 -11.88 -15.76 54.70
N ALA A 155 -11.55 -14.73 53.94
CA ALA A 155 -12.31 -14.40 52.70
C ALA A 155 -11.84 -15.28 51.55
N LYS A 156 -12.78 -15.91 50.86
CA LYS A 156 -12.54 -16.60 49.57
C LYS A 156 -13.65 -16.32 48.61
N VAL A 157 -13.32 -16.05 47.36
CA VAL A 157 -14.29 -15.84 46.29
C VAL A 157 -13.73 -16.30 44.96
N ALA A 158 -14.51 -17.03 44.17
CA ALA A 158 -14.21 -17.38 42.79
C ALA A 158 -15.50 -17.28 41.95
N PHE A 159 -15.37 -16.72 40.78
CA PHE A 159 -16.45 -16.66 39.77
C PHE A 159 -15.91 -17.02 38.40
N ALA A 160 -16.63 -17.91 37.72
CA ALA A 160 -16.38 -18.30 36.34
C ALA A 160 -17.67 -18.33 35.54
N TYR A 161 -17.54 -18.11 34.24
CA TYR A 161 -18.62 -18.28 33.27
C TYR A 161 -18.10 -18.97 32.03
N ALA A 162 -18.85 -19.89 31.49
CA ALA A 162 -18.48 -20.68 30.33
C ALA A 162 -19.69 -20.95 29.44
N PRO A 163 -19.54 -20.98 28.12
CA PRO A 163 -20.60 -21.40 27.21
C PRO A 163 -20.89 -22.88 27.38
N ARG A 164 -22.16 -23.26 27.18
CA ARG A 164 -22.62 -24.64 27.16
C ARG A 164 -22.65 -25.14 25.73
N THR A 165 -21.65 -25.94 25.34
CA THR A 165 -21.29 -26.21 23.95
C THR A 165 -21.81 -27.54 23.39
N THR A 166 -22.78 -28.17 24.04
CA THR A 166 -23.38 -29.41 23.49
C THR A 166 -24.45 -29.08 22.43
N ALA A 167 -24.46 -29.81 21.33
CA ALA A 167 -25.40 -29.59 20.22
C ALA A 167 -26.89 -29.67 20.64
N ALA A 168 -27.22 -30.33 21.77
CA ALA A 168 -28.58 -30.35 22.30
C ALA A 168 -28.98 -28.99 22.92
N LEU A 169 -28.03 -28.28 23.51
CA LEU A 169 -28.27 -27.07 24.32
C LEU A 169 -28.00 -25.79 23.55
N ASP A 170 -26.95 -25.79 22.73
CA ASP A 170 -26.56 -24.64 21.94
C ASP A 170 -27.04 -24.78 20.48
N LYS A 171 -27.94 -23.89 20.09
CA LYS A 171 -28.48 -23.74 18.74
C LYS A 171 -28.14 -22.37 18.14
N VAL A 172 -27.36 -21.56 18.87
CA VAL A 172 -27.03 -20.21 18.46
C VAL A 172 -25.84 -20.27 17.52
N LYS A 173 -26.02 -19.79 16.29
CA LYS A 173 -24.92 -19.70 15.31
C LYS A 173 -23.96 -18.60 15.71
N PRO A 174 -22.64 -18.80 15.55
CA PRO A 174 -21.69 -17.72 15.70
C PRO A 174 -21.97 -16.56 14.74
N LEU A 175 -21.49 -15.37 15.06
CA LEU A 175 -21.44 -14.25 14.10
C LEU A 175 -20.50 -14.57 12.94
N ALA A 176 -20.81 -14.03 11.77
CA ALA A 176 -19.92 -14.11 10.62
C ALA A 176 -18.55 -13.47 10.94
N PRO A 177 -17.44 -14.07 10.56
CA PRO A 177 -16.12 -13.46 10.73
C PRO A 177 -16.04 -12.09 10.08
N THR A 178 -15.32 -11.16 10.72
CA THR A 178 -15.11 -9.79 10.25
C THR A 178 -13.64 -9.53 9.90
N GLY A 179 -13.35 -8.41 9.24
CA GLY A 179 -11.98 -8.02 8.91
C GLY A 179 -11.30 -9.01 7.98
N VAL A 180 -12.06 -9.69 7.12
CA VAL A 180 -11.47 -10.61 6.13
C VAL A 180 -10.72 -9.81 5.08
N ARG A 181 -9.47 -10.16 4.87
CA ARG A 181 -8.56 -9.51 3.93
C ARG A 181 -7.71 -10.53 3.23
N THR A 182 -7.31 -10.19 2.00
CA THR A 182 -6.52 -11.04 1.13
C THR A 182 -5.19 -10.37 0.80
N THR A 183 -4.14 -11.16 0.68
CA THR A 183 -2.82 -10.72 0.18
C THR A 183 -2.35 -11.73 -0.85
N TYR A 184 -2.03 -11.23 -2.05
CA TYR A 184 -1.44 -12.05 -3.11
C TYR A 184 0.09 -11.97 -3.03
N ASN A 185 0.74 -13.13 -3.01
CA ASN A 185 2.19 -13.24 -3.07
C ASN A 185 2.62 -13.48 -4.53
N THR A 186 3.29 -12.52 -5.13
CA THR A 186 3.71 -12.55 -6.54
C THR A 186 4.76 -13.62 -6.83
N THR A 187 5.60 -13.97 -5.86
CA THR A 187 6.63 -15.00 -5.99
C THR A 187 6.04 -16.40 -5.96
N THR A 188 5.23 -16.71 -4.95
CA THR A 188 4.59 -18.02 -4.81
C THR A 188 3.32 -18.15 -5.62
N ARG A 189 2.78 -17.03 -6.12
CA ARG A 189 1.51 -16.93 -6.86
C ARG A 189 0.32 -17.49 -6.07
N ARG A 190 0.35 -17.34 -4.74
CA ARG A 190 -0.69 -17.82 -3.81
C ARG A 190 -1.32 -16.66 -3.06
N THR A 191 -2.57 -16.87 -2.66
CA THR A 191 -3.32 -15.93 -1.84
C THR A 191 -3.30 -16.36 -0.39
N THR A 192 -2.96 -15.44 0.50
CA THR A 192 -3.15 -15.59 1.95
C THR A 192 -4.38 -14.81 2.38
N VAL A 193 -5.29 -15.46 3.08
CA VAL A 193 -6.49 -14.88 3.65
C VAL A 193 -6.35 -14.79 5.15
N SER A 194 -6.72 -13.66 5.75
CA SER A 194 -6.69 -13.44 7.20
C SER A 194 -7.95 -12.73 7.66
N TRP A 195 -8.32 -12.92 8.95
CA TRP A 195 -9.53 -12.34 9.54
C TRP A 195 -9.38 -12.06 11.02
N ASP A 196 -10.30 -11.28 11.57
CA ASP A 196 -10.27 -10.90 12.98
C ASP A 196 -10.77 -12.03 13.88
N ALA A 197 -10.46 -11.93 15.18
CA ALA A 197 -10.98 -12.86 16.18
C ALA A 197 -12.49 -12.68 16.35
N ASN A 198 -13.23 -13.78 16.36
CA ASN A 198 -14.62 -13.76 16.77
C ASN A 198 -14.78 -13.36 18.24
N LYS A 199 -15.96 -12.89 18.60
CA LYS A 199 -16.29 -12.46 19.97
C LYS A 199 -16.74 -13.62 20.85
N GLU A 200 -17.31 -14.64 20.25
CA GLU A 200 -17.80 -15.85 20.91
C GLU A 200 -16.66 -16.63 21.57
N MET A 201 -16.96 -17.20 22.73
CA MET A 201 -16.00 -17.98 23.53
C MET A 201 -15.87 -19.44 23.09
N ASP A 202 -16.73 -19.91 22.23
CA ASP A 202 -16.88 -21.30 21.85
C ASP A 202 -16.62 -21.60 20.38
N VAL A 203 -16.17 -20.62 19.61
CA VAL A 203 -15.69 -20.87 18.25
C VAL A 203 -14.60 -21.93 18.28
N ALA A 204 -14.81 -23.01 17.52
CA ALA A 204 -13.93 -24.16 17.46
C ALA A 204 -13.00 -24.11 16.25
N SER A 205 -13.53 -23.66 15.10
CA SER A 205 -12.80 -23.65 13.84
C SER A 205 -13.42 -22.68 12.85
N PHE A 206 -12.70 -22.45 11.75
CA PHE A 206 -13.16 -21.70 10.60
C PHE A 206 -13.10 -22.58 9.35
N SER A 207 -14.02 -22.36 8.41
CA SER A 207 -13.91 -22.88 7.06
C SER A 207 -13.69 -21.72 6.09
N LEU A 208 -12.79 -21.93 5.11
CA LEU A 208 -12.48 -20.99 4.06
C LEU A 208 -13.04 -21.48 2.74
N HIS A 209 -13.75 -20.61 2.05
CA HIS A 209 -14.36 -20.88 0.76
C HIS A 209 -13.83 -19.88 -0.28
N ARG A 210 -13.71 -20.32 -1.52
CA ARG A 210 -13.28 -19.53 -2.66
C ARG A 210 -14.25 -19.72 -3.82
N ARG A 211 -14.49 -18.63 -4.57
CA ARG A 211 -15.14 -18.68 -5.89
C ARG A 211 -14.47 -17.72 -6.86
N ALA A 212 -14.54 -17.99 -8.15
CA ALA A 212 -14.21 -16.97 -9.15
C ALA A 212 -15.18 -15.81 -9.03
N VAL A 213 -14.70 -14.58 -9.18
CA VAL A 213 -15.54 -13.37 -9.16
C VAL A 213 -16.60 -13.50 -10.25
N GLY A 214 -17.86 -13.22 -9.91
CA GLY A 214 -19.01 -13.41 -10.80
C GLY A 214 -19.60 -14.84 -10.81
N SER A 215 -18.92 -15.84 -10.22
CA SER A 215 -19.47 -17.20 -10.08
C SER A 215 -20.39 -17.30 -8.85
N GLY A 216 -21.46 -18.06 -8.97
CA GLY A 216 -22.32 -18.43 -7.83
C GLY A 216 -21.80 -19.62 -7.00
N THR A 217 -20.78 -20.34 -7.48
CA THR A 217 -20.37 -21.63 -6.88
C THR A 217 -19.13 -21.44 -6.00
N TRP A 218 -19.25 -21.82 -4.72
CA TRP A 218 -18.17 -21.81 -3.75
C TRP A 218 -17.44 -23.16 -3.71
N THR A 219 -16.11 -23.11 -3.69
CA THR A 219 -15.23 -24.26 -3.44
C THR A 219 -14.66 -24.14 -2.03
N THR A 220 -14.75 -25.21 -1.22
CA THR A 220 -14.11 -25.24 0.09
C THR A 220 -12.59 -25.39 -0.06
N VAL A 221 -11.84 -24.40 0.40
CA VAL A 221 -10.38 -24.38 0.39
C VAL A 221 -9.81 -25.00 1.66
N ALA A 222 -10.45 -24.71 2.81
CA ALA A 222 -10.15 -25.33 4.09
C ALA A 222 -11.46 -25.65 4.80
N ALA A 223 -11.66 -26.92 5.17
CA ALA A 223 -12.88 -27.35 5.85
C ALA A 223 -12.89 -27.00 7.36
N ALA A 224 -11.71 -26.98 7.99
CA ALA A 224 -11.56 -26.60 9.39
C ALA A 224 -10.12 -26.10 9.62
N THR A 225 -10.00 -24.89 10.13
CA THR A 225 -8.72 -24.32 10.61
C THR A 225 -8.93 -23.63 11.95
N THR A 226 -7.97 -23.72 12.83
CA THR A 226 -8.00 -23.05 14.14
C THR A 226 -7.21 -21.74 14.12
N THR A 227 -6.46 -21.49 13.06
CA THR A 227 -5.74 -20.22 12.84
C THR A 227 -6.67 -19.19 12.21
N ARG A 228 -6.29 -17.93 12.30
CA ARG A 228 -6.99 -16.79 11.67
C ARG A 228 -6.30 -16.31 10.41
N THR A 229 -5.49 -17.17 9.84
CA THR A 229 -4.84 -16.97 8.55
C THR A 229 -4.70 -18.30 7.85
N PHE A 230 -4.81 -18.30 6.54
CA PHE A 230 -4.69 -19.49 5.71
C PHE A 230 -4.17 -19.12 4.33
N THR A 231 -3.18 -19.86 3.82
CA THR A 231 -2.69 -19.67 2.45
C THR A 231 -3.35 -20.70 1.54
N ASP A 232 -4.09 -20.22 0.55
CA ASP A 232 -4.72 -21.07 -0.46
C ASP A 232 -3.65 -21.87 -1.22
N PRO A 233 -3.76 -23.21 -1.29
CA PRO A 233 -2.85 -24.02 -2.06
C PRO A 233 -2.91 -23.76 -3.58
N LEU A 234 -3.99 -23.12 -4.06
CA LEU A 234 -4.10 -22.76 -5.47
C LEU A 234 -2.95 -21.84 -5.88
N VAL A 235 -2.23 -22.24 -6.91
CA VAL A 235 -1.25 -21.40 -7.58
C VAL A 235 -1.91 -20.76 -8.79
N ASN A 236 -2.27 -19.49 -8.66
CA ASN A 236 -2.90 -18.74 -9.75
C ASN A 236 -1.83 -18.25 -10.73
N ARG A 237 -1.44 -19.12 -11.68
CA ARG A 237 -0.34 -18.89 -12.61
C ARG A 237 -0.79 -18.25 -13.93
N ASP A 238 -1.78 -18.83 -14.57
CA ASP A 238 -1.95 -18.68 -16.01
C ASP A 238 -3.26 -17.98 -16.39
N ASP A 239 -4.32 -18.18 -15.62
CA ASP A 239 -5.66 -17.66 -15.93
C ASP A 239 -5.94 -16.27 -15.30
N ARG A 240 -5.15 -15.88 -14.28
CA ARG A 240 -5.28 -14.61 -13.55
C ARG A 240 -6.69 -14.32 -13.09
N THR A 241 -7.47 -15.37 -12.88
CA THR A 241 -8.83 -15.26 -12.42
C THR A 241 -8.88 -14.53 -11.07
N PRO A 242 -9.63 -13.45 -10.93
CA PRO A 242 -9.87 -12.86 -9.63
C PRO A 242 -10.78 -13.76 -8.82
N TYR A 243 -10.43 -13.95 -7.55
CA TYR A 243 -11.18 -14.81 -6.64
C TYR A 243 -11.76 -14.01 -5.48
N SER A 244 -13.01 -14.36 -5.10
CA SER A 244 -13.61 -13.96 -3.83
C SER A 244 -13.42 -15.05 -2.80
N TYR A 245 -13.12 -14.64 -1.59
CA TYR A 245 -12.98 -15.52 -0.43
C TYR A 245 -14.02 -15.17 0.62
N GLU A 246 -14.59 -16.21 1.24
CA GLU A 246 -15.54 -16.14 2.34
C GLU A 246 -15.05 -17.04 3.47
N VAL A 247 -15.17 -16.57 4.71
CA VAL A 247 -14.84 -17.31 5.92
C VAL A 247 -16.11 -17.53 6.73
N ARG A 248 -16.28 -18.73 7.25
CA ARG A 248 -17.38 -19.09 8.18
C ARG A 248 -16.80 -19.61 9.48
N ALA A 249 -17.37 -19.19 10.59
CA ALA A 249 -17.02 -19.70 11.91
C ALA A 249 -17.89 -20.91 12.25
N LYS A 250 -17.30 -21.89 12.91
CA LYS A 250 -18.01 -23.05 13.48
C LYS A 250 -17.74 -23.12 14.97
N ASP A 251 -18.79 -23.21 15.78
CA ASP A 251 -18.68 -23.37 17.21
C ASP A 251 -18.46 -24.85 17.63
N ARG A 252 -18.28 -25.07 18.93
CA ARG A 252 -18.10 -26.41 19.50
C ARG A 252 -19.37 -27.24 19.48
N ALA A 253 -20.54 -26.62 19.40
CA ALA A 253 -21.85 -27.33 19.27
C ALA A 253 -22.08 -27.80 17.82
N GLY A 254 -21.29 -27.29 16.85
CA GLY A 254 -21.41 -27.63 15.44
C GLY A 254 -22.21 -26.63 14.62
N ASN A 255 -22.72 -25.53 15.20
CA ASN A 255 -23.40 -24.49 14.43
C ASN A 255 -22.41 -23.72 13.58
N VAL A 256 -22.82 -23.35 12.36
CA VAL A 256 -22.02 -22.64 11.40
C VAL A 256 -22.61 -21.25 11.15
N SER A 257 -21.78 -20.24 11.18
CA SER A 257 -22.14 -18.83 10.89
C SER A 257 -22.62 -18.65 9.46
N ALA A 258 -23.22 -17.49 9.18
CA ALA A 258 -23.25 -16.97 7.82
C ALA A 258 -21.83 -16.75 7.29
N GLY A 259 -21.68 -16.62 5.97
CA GLY A 259 -20.41 -16.22 5.36
C GLY A 259 -20.03 -14.79 5.75
N SER A 260 -18.76 -14.54 5.83
CA SER A 260 -18.24 -13.16 5.92
C SER A 260 -18.62 -12.36 4.68
N ALA A 261 -18.39 -11.05 4.71
CA ALA A 261 -18.30 -10.27 3.48
C ALA A 261 -17.17 -10.84 2.59
N ASP A 262 -17.39 -10.78 1.27
CA ASP A 262 -16.42 -11.23 0.27
C ASP A 262 -15.15 -10.40 0.34
N ALA A 263 -14.01 -11.06 0.46
CA ALA A 263 -12.70 -10.44 0.28
C ALA A 263 -12.16 -10.86 -1.09
N VAL A 264 -12.02 -9.87 -1.98
CA VAL A 264 -11.59 -10.12 -3.36
C VAL A 264 -10.08 -9.98 -3.47
N VAL A 265 -9.44 -10.93 -4.13
CA VAL A 265 -8.05 -10.82 -4.59
C VAL A 265 -8.01 -10.85 -6.11
N ARG A 266 -7.22 -9.95 -6.66
CA ARG A 266 -6.90 -9.91 -8.07
C ARG A 266 -5.40 -10.08 -8.24
N PRO A 267 -4.93 -11.10 -8.95
CA PRO A 267 -3.52 -11.23 -9.27
C PRO A 267 -3.04 -9.99 -10.04
N LEU A 268 -1.79 -9.59 -9.81
CA LEU A 268 -1.19 -8.51 -10.58
C LEU A 268 -1.14 -8.90 -12.06
N PRO A 269 -1.33 -7.94 -12.98
CA PRO A 269 -1.31 -8.20 -14.42
C PRO A 269 0.07 -8.62 -14.92
N VAL A 270 0.15 -9.18 -16.12
CA VAL A 270 1.44 -9.46 -16.79
C VAL A 270 2.00 -8.17 -17.37
N VAL A 271 3.29 -7.95 -17.13
CA VAL A 271 4.01 -6.95 -17.91
C VAL A 271 4.19 -7.48 -19.34
N PRO A 272 3.70 -6.77 -20.36
CA PRO A 272 3.84 -7.22 -21.74
C PRO A 272 5.30 -7.10 -22.21
N SER A 273 5.67 -7.90 -23.21
CA SER A 273 6.90 -7.70 -23.95
C SER A 273 6.84 -6.38 -24.71
N LEU A 274 7.92 -5.60 -24.63
CA LEU A 274 8.00 -4.27 -25.23
C LEU A 274 8.85 -4.32 -26.50
N THR A 275 8.35 -3.71 -27.57
CA THR A 275 9.08 -3.46 -28.82
C THR A 275 9.01 -1.97 -29.15
N GLY A 276 9.96 -1.48 -29.95
CA GLY A 276 9.92 -0.07 -30.34
C GLY A 276 10.80 0.21 -31.56
N THR A 277 10.52 1.36 -32.16
CA THR A 277 11.26 1.87 -33.33
C THR A 277 11.46 3.37 -33.19
N TYR A 278 12.60 3.87 -33.69
CA TYR A 278 12.85 5.29 -33.85
C TYR A 278 12.61 5.70 -35.30
N ASP A 279 11.90 6.79 -35.50
CA ASP A 279 11.72 7.44 -36.79
C ASP A 279 12.55 8.73 -36.85
N LYS A 280 13.61 8.69 -37.67
CA LYS A 280 14.55 9.81 -37.87
C LYS A 280 13.88 11.05 -38.46
N ALA A 281 12.87 10.89 -39.34
CA ALA A 281 12.22 12.01 -40.00
C ALA A 281 11.35 12.82 -39.04
N THR A 282 10.65 12.16 -38.15
CA THR A 282 9.76 12.79 -37.16
C THR A 282 10.41 12.98 -35.78
N ARG A 283 11.61 12.43 -35.58
CA ARG A 283 12.34 12.40 -34.29
C ARG A 283 11.45 11.86 -33.17
N LYS A 284 10.78 10.74 -33.44
CA LYS A 284 9.88 10.08 -32.47
C LYS A 284 10.24 8.64 -32.28
N VAL A 285 10.11 8.20 -31.04
CA VAL A 285 10.07 6.78 -30.68
C VAL A 285 8.63 6.31 -30.65
N THR A 286 8.36 5.18 -31.27
CA THR A 286 7.07 4.49 -31.15
C THR A 286 7.30 3.14 -30.47
N LEU A 287 6.66 2.97 -29.31
CA LEU A 287 6.66 1.75 -28.50
C LEU A 287 5.40 0.95 -28.79
N LYS A 288 5.50 -0.38 -28.80
CA LYS A 288 4.38 -1.31 -29.01
C LYS A 288 4.48 -2.50 -28.06
N TRP A 289 3.34 -2.99 -27.62
CA TRP A 289 3.21 -4.17 -26.76
C TRP A 289 1.90 -4.91 -27.02
N PRO A 290 1.78 -6.21 -26.66
CA PRO A 290 0.50 -6.92 -26.69
C PRO A 290 -0.49 -6.31 -25.70
N LEU A 291 -1.77 -6.25 -26.09
CA LEU A 291 -2.83 -5.84 -25.16
C LEU A 291 -3.00 -6.85 -24.04
N ASN A 292 -3.16 -6.37 -22.82
CA ASN A 292 -3.65 -7.17 -21.73
C ASN A 292 -5.14 -7.46 -21.91
N THR A 293 -5.52 -8.71 -21.71
CA THR A 293 -6.88 -9.21 -21.89
C THR A 293 -7.57 -9.58 -20.58
N GLU A 294 -6.90 -9.33 -19.44
CA GLU A 294 -7.46 -9.61 -18.12
C GLU A 294 -8.74 -8.80 -17.87
N PRO A 295 -9.76 -9.44 -17.24
CA PRO A 295 -10.98 -8.76 -16.85
C PRO A 295 -10.67 -7.66 -15.89
N HIS A 296 -10.40 -6.72 -15.65
CA HIS A 296 -10.02 -5.70 -14.63
C HIS A 296 -8.75 -4.92 -14.99
N PHE A 297 -8.28 -5.05 -16.25
CA PHE A 297 -7.26 -4.14 -16.76
C PHE A 297 -7.77 -2.69 -16.69
N ASP A 298 -6.91 -1.80 -16.18
CA ASP A 298 -7.23 -0.38 -16.11
C ASP A 298 -6.43 0.42 -17.14
N HIS A 299 -5.09 0.45 -17.03
CA HIS A 299 -4.25 1.20 -17.95
C HIS A 299 -2.79 0.72 -17.94
N TYR A 300 -2.03 1.19 -18.93
CA TYR A 300 -0.58 1.14 -18.97
C TYR A 300 0.00 2.48 -18.54
N THR A 301 1.11 2.46 -17.80
CA THR A 301 1.98 3.61 -17.57
C THR A 301 3.27 3.41 -18.32
N VAL A 302 3.61 4.32 -19.22
CA VAL A 302 4.86 4.31 -20.01
C VAL A 302 5.88 5.18 -19.29
N LEU A 303 7.09 4.66 -19.13
CA LEU A 303 8.19 5.37 -18.47
C LEU A 303 9.42 5.39 -19.36
N SER A 304 10.21 6.47 -19.26
CA SER A 304 11.59 6.54 -19.70
C SER A 304 12.54 6.56 -18.51
N ASN A 305 13.78 6.13 -18.70
CA ASN A 305 14.83 6.23 -17.69
C ASN A 305 15.72 7.43 -18.07
N ASP A 306 15.46 8.57 -17.47
CA ASP A 306 16.11 9.81 -17.80
C ASP A 306 17.04 10.29 -16.68
N LEU A 307 18.03 11.12 -17.02
CA LEU A 307 18.92 11.75 -16.06
C LEU A 307 18.19 12.90 -15.34
N VAL A 308 17.84 12.67 -14.09
CA VAL A 308 17.17 13.64 -13.22
C VAL A 308 18.10 14.00 -12.07
N GLU A 309 18.41 15.29 -11.91
CA GLU A 309 19.29 15.80 -10.84
C GLU A 309 20.63 15.03 -10.70
N GLY A 310 21.21 14.59 -11.82
CA GLY A 310 22.47 13.87 -11.83
C GLY A 310 22.39 12.36 -11.56
N SER A 311 21.20 11.80 -11.47
CA SER A 311 20.96 10.36 -11.32
C SER A 311 19.90 9.86 -12.30
N TYR A 312 20.09 8.65 -12.83
CA TYR A 312 19.07 8.03 -13.68
C TYR A 312 17.85 7.62 -12.86
N ALA A 313 16.68 8.07 -13.30
CA ALA A 313 15.41 7.77 -12.67
C ALA A 313 14.32 7.44 -13.69
N TRP A 314 13.38 6.58 -13.30
CA TRP A 314 12.21 6.28 -14.12
C TRP A 314 11.19 7.40 -14.05
N VAL A 315 10.99 8.09 -15.18
CA VAL A 315 10.07 9.22 -15.31
C VAL A 315 8.84 8.78 -16.10
N PRO A 316 7.62 9.00 -15.58
CA PRO A 316 6.40 8.67 -16.32
C PRO A 316 6.23 9.62 -17.51
N LEU A 317 6.11 9.05 -18.71
CA LEU A 317 5.74 9.77 -19.93
C LEU A 317 4.23 9.98 -20.03
N GLY A 318 3.43 9.08 -19.46
CA GLY A 318 1.98 9.15 -19.41
C GLY A 318 1.31 7.79 -19.30
N THR A 319 -0.02 7.79 -19.43
CA THR A 319 -0.86 6.60 -19.33
C THR A 319 -1.69 6.39 -20.60
N THR A 320 -1.99 5.12 -20.93
CA THR A 320 -2.83 4.76 -22.08
C THR A 320 -3.58 3.45 -21.84
N LYS A 321 -4.73 3.27 -22.48
CA LYS A 321 -5.42 1.97 -22.58
C LYS A 321 -5.08 1.22 -23.86
N GLY A 322 -4.42 1.88 -24.82
CA GLY A 322 -3.96 1.28 -26.06
C GLY A 322 -2.64 0.52 -25.89
N ASN A 323 -2.22 -0.14 -26.93
CA ASN A 323 -1.01 -0.97 -26.98
C ASN A 323 0.16 -0.31 -27.72
N THR A 324 0.12 1.00 -27.87
CA THR A 324 1.16 1.79 -28.53
C THR A 324 1.31 3.14 -27.83
N TRP A 325 2.55 3.64 -27.85
CA TRP A 325 2.90 4.97 -27.35
C TRP A 325 3.90 5.62 -28.29
N THR A 326 3.71 6.89 -28.61
CA THR A 326 4.65 7.65 -29.43
C THR A 326 5.04 8.92 -28.69
N ALA A 327 6.33 9.14 -28.53
CA ALA A 327 6.90 10.30 -27.88
C ALA A 327 8.01 10.91 -28.74
N PRO A 328 8.20 12.24 -28.71
CA PRO A 328 9.39 12.87 -29.25
C PRO A 328 10.62 12.45 -28.41
N VAL A 329 11.76 12.36 -29.06
CA VAL A 329 13.04 12.04 -28.43
C VAL A 329 14.13 12.93 -29.01
N VAL A 330 15.11 13.30 -28.19
CA VAL A 330 16.28 14.03 -28.62
C VAL A 330 17.22 13.07 -29.35
N PRO A 331 17.68 13.37 -30.56
CA PRO A 331 18.61 12.51 -31.31
C PRO A 331 20.05 12.79 -30.84
N ASP A 332 20.43 12.31 -29.66
CA ASP A 332 21.65 12.62 -28.92
C ASP A 332 22.75 11.57 -29.05
N GLY A 333 22.54 10.51 -29.82
CA GLY A 333 23.51 9.41 -29.97
C GLY A 333 23.48 8.40 -28.85
N GLU A 334 22.56 8.52 -27.92
CA GLU A 334 22.50 7.72 -26.71
C GLU A 334 21.47 6.58 -26.81
N PHE A 335 21.57 5.65 -25.86
CA PHE A 335 20.56 4.61 -25.66
C PHE A 335 19.48 5.11 -24.73
N HIS A 336 18.27 5.25 -25.25
CA HIS A 336 17.09 5.57 -24.46
C HIS A 336 16.42 4.30 -23.95
N HIS A 337 16.08 4.30 -22.69
CA HIS A 337 15.59 3.13 -21.98
C HIS A 337 14.12 3.31 -21.59
N TYR A 338 13.26 2.39 -22.00
CA TYR A 338 11.81 2.44 -21.81
C TYR A 338 11.30 1.22 -21.10
N ARG A 339 10.22 1.38 -20.33
CA ARG A 339 9.42 0.29 -19.80
C ARG A 339 7.95 0.64 -19.72
N VAL A 340 7.11 -0.39 -19.61
CA VAL A 340 5.67 -0.25 -19.46
C VAL A 340 5.24 -0.99 -18.20
N LEU A 341 4.53 -0.28 -17.32
CA LEU A 341 3.83 -0.87 -16.19
C LEU A 341 2.38 -1.10 -16.56
N VAL A 342 1.78 -2.12 -15.98
CA VAL A 342 0.36 -2.44 -16.16
C VAL A 342 -0.35 -2.27 -14.84
N THR A 343 -1.48 -1.58 -14.85
CA THR A 343 -2.35 -1.39 -13.69
C THR A 343 -3.68 -2.08 -13.92
N ASN A 344 -4.14 -2.81 -12.92
CA ASN A 344 -5.49 -3.32 -12.79
C ASN A 344 -6.03 -2.98 -11.40
N ASP A 345 -7.25 -3.38 -11.06
CA ASP A 345 -7.84 -3.15 -9.74
C ASP A 345 -7.21 -3.98 -8.61
N GLY A 346 -6.26 -4.88 -8.91
CA GLY A 346 -5.40 -5.56 -7.93
C GLY A 346 -4.10 -4.81 -7.63
N GLY A 347 -3.76 -3.78 -8.39
CA GLY A 347 -2.57 -2.95 -8.23
C GLY A 347 -1.77 -2.74 -9.51
N THR A 348 -0.65 -2.04 -9.39
CA THR A 348 0.29 -1.78 -10.48
C THR A 348 1.45 -2.76 -10.42
N THR A 349 1.86 -3.30 -11.57
CA THR A 349 3.07 -4.12 -11.68
C THR A 349 4.29 -3.26 -11.39
N THR A 350 5.15 -3.77 -10.52
CA THR A 350 6.50 -3.21 -10.33
C THR A 350 7.50 -4.14 -10.97
N TYR A 351 8.50 -3.57 -11.64
CA TYR A 351 9.59 -4.37 -12.16
C TYR A 351 10.37 -5.00 -11.00
N ASN A 352 10.39 -6.35 -10.97
CA ASN A 352 11.29 -7.10 -10.10
C ASN A 352 12.03 -8.14 -10.96
N PRO A 353 13.31 -7.91 -11.26
CA PRO A 353 14.08 -8.78 -12.14
C PRO A 353 14.22 -10.21 -11.62
N THR A 354 14.01 -10.46 -10.32
CA THR A 354 14.14 -11.78 -9.71
C THR A 354 12.86 -12.63 -9.77
N THR A 355 11.72 -12.05 -10.12
CA THR A 355 10.40 -12.72 -10.04
C THR A 355 9.66 -12.82 -11.36
N LEU A 356 10.16 -12.17 -12.41
CA LEU A 356 9.58 -12.20 -13.74
C LEU A 356 10.34 -13.21 -14.62
N ASP A 357 9.61 -13.83 -15.53
CA ASP A 357 10.18 -14.74 -16.53
C ASP A 357 11.28 -14.00 -17.30
N ALA A 358 12.52 -14.42 -17.13
CA ALA A 358 13.71 -13.80 -17.73
C ALA A 358 13.71 -13.82 -19.27
N THR A 359 12.69 -14.41 -19.89
CA THR A 359 12.59 -14.58 -21.34
C THR A 359 11.82 -13.47 -22.05
N ALA A 360 11.09 -12.60 -21.32
CA ALA A 360 10.35 -11.50 -21.92
C ALA A 360 11.07 -10.16 -21.66
N PRO A 361 11.42 -9.37 -22.65
CA PRO A 361 11.99 -8.04 -22.46
C PRO A 361 10.93 -7.10 -21.89
N HIS A 362 11.02 -6.89 -20.57
CA HIS A 362 10.15 -5.93 -19.87
C HIS A 362 10.61 -4.49 -20.02
N GLU A 363 11.81 -4.34 -20.53
CA GLU A 363 12.50 -3.11 -20.79
C GLU A 363 13.05 -3.12 -22.21
N LEU A 364 13.10 -1.95 -22.81
CA LEU A 364 13.55 -1.78 -24.18
C LEU A 364 14.61 -0.68 -24.22
N TRP A 365 15.73 -1.01 -24.80
CA TRP A 365 16.77 -0.06 -25.14
C TRP A 365 16.69 0.27 -26.63
N ILE A 366 16.62 1.54 -26.97
CA ILE A 366 16.58 2.02 -28.34
C ILE A 366 17.76 2.97 -28.51
N GLU A 367 18.68 2.64 -29.40
CA GLU A 367 19.72 3.53 -29.83
C GLU A 367 19.11 4.65 -30.71
N ILE A 368 19.31 5.88 -30.31
CA ILE A 368 18.87 7.05 -31.05
C ILE A 368 20.10 7.62 -31.75
N PRO A 369 20.19 7.54 -33.09
CA PRO A 369 21.31 8.11 -33.78
C PRO A 369 21.46 9.59 -33.49
N ASP A 370 22.69 10.04 -33.26
CA ASP A 370 22.98 11.42 -33.04
C ASP A 370 22.58 12.26 -34.27
N GLY A 371 21.72 13.22 -34.07
CA GLY A 371 21.25 14.17 -35.07
C GLY A 371 21.37 15.60 -34.61
N ILE A 372 22.13 15.85 -33.54
CA ILE A 372 22.43 17.17 -33.00
C ILE A 372 23.78 17.58 -33.52
N ALA A 373 23.82 18.68 -34.24
CA ALA A 373 25.08 19.27 -34.67
C ALA A 373 25.75 20.00 -33.50
N PRO A 374 27.10 20.07 -33.47
CA PRO A 374 27.82 20.90 -32.52
C PRO A 374 27.28 22.33 -32.51
N ALA A 375 27.09 22.90 -31.32
CA ALA A 375 26.32 24.14 -31.15
C ALA A 375 27.03 25.38 -31.66
N TYR A 376 28.38 25.41 -31.64
CA TYR A 376 29.15 26.58 -31.89
C TYR A 376 30.00 26.47 -33.15
N ALA A 377 30.11 27.57 -33.89
CA ALA A 377 31.03 27.69 -35.00
C ALA A 377 32.45 27.90 -34.50
N PRO A 378 33.47 27.22 -35.09
CA PRO A 378 34.87 27.53 -34.76
C PRO A 378 35.31 28.86 -35.39
N ASP A 379 36.34 29.48 -34.82
CA ASP A 379 37.01 30.60 -35.45
C ASP A 379 37.86 30.13 -36.62
N LEU A 380 38.02 30.95 -37.66
CA LEU A 380 38.88 30.69 -38.80
C LEU A 380 39.89 31.82 -38.99
N ALA A 381 41.15 31.46 -38.91
CA ALA A 381 42.27 32.38 -39.24
C ALA A 381 42.97 31.92 -40.55
N LEU A 382 43.23 32.86 -41.42
CA LEU A 382 43.98 32.63 -42.65
C LEU A 382 45.39 33.29 -42.59
N GLY A 383 46.35 32.61 -43.20
CA GLY A 383 47.73 33.07 -43.33
C GLY A 383 48.36 32.51 -44.58
N SER A 384 49.67 32.79 -44.80
CA SER A 384 50.43 32.26 -45.94
C SER A 384 51.13 30.92 -45.55
N CYS A 385 51.29 30.06 -46.52
CA CYS A 385 52.19 28.89 -46.49
C CYS A 385 52.77 28.63 -47.86
N ALA A 386 53.75 27.73 -47.94
CA ALA A 386 54.46 27.46 -49.23
C ALA A 386 53.44 26.93 -50.26
N GLY A 387 53.19 27.75 -51.31
CA GLY A 387 52.30 27.41 -52.43
C GLY A 387 50.81 27.51 -52.12
N GLY A 388 50.37 28.16 -51.03
CA GLY A 388 48.98 28.23 -50.71
C GLY A 388 48.59 29.11 -49.52
N VAL A 389 47.36 28.86 -49.05
CA VAL A 389 46.72 29.49 -47.87
C VAL A 389 46.77 28.57 -46.69
N ARG A 390 47.37 29.02 -45.60
CA ARG A 390 47.27 28.35 -44.32
C ARG A 390 45.92 28.74 -43.73
N ALA A 391 45.07 27.76 -43.50
CA ALA A 391 43.80 27.91 -42.82
C ALA A 391 43.86 27.18 -41.47
N THR A 392 43.63 27.89 -40.40
CA THR A 392 43.58 27.34 -39.03
C THR A 392 42.20 27.56 -38.46
N ALA A 393 41.50 26.45 -38.14
CA ALA A 393 40.26 26.46 -37.36
C ALA A 393 40.60 26.31 -35.89
N THR A 394 39.94 27.09 -35.03
CA THR A 394 40.10 27.04 -33.57
C THR A 394 38.74 27.02 -32.90
N ASP A 395 38.53 26.08 -32.01
CA ASP A 395 37.33 26.04 -31.17
C ASP A 395 37.74 26.26 -29.71
N TRP A 396 37.06 27.19 -29.06
CA TRP A 396 37.32 27.63 -27.70
C TRP A 396 36.43 26.96 -26.68
N THR A 397 35.55 26.05 -27.10
CA THR A 397 34.71 25.27 -26.17
C THR A 397 35.60 24.43 -25.26
N PRO A 398 35.47 24.54 -23.93
CA PRO A 398 36.26 23.75 -22.97
C PRO A 398 36.11 22.23 -23.19
N ALA A 399 37.22 21.50 -23.06
CA ALA A 399 37.27 20.06 -23.28
C ALA A 399 36.14 19.25 -22.63
N PRO A 400 35.70 19.53 -21.37
CA PRO A 400 34.66 18.76 -20.72
C PRO A 400 33.25 18.88 -21.33
N ILE A 401 33.01 19.91 -22.17
CA ILE A 401 31.68 20.18 -22.75
C ILE A 401 31.70 20.18 -24.29
N ARG A 402 32.80 19.71 -24.90
CA ARG A 402 32.89 19.56 -26.36
C ARG A 402 32.05 18.36 -26.81
N ASP A 403 31.16 18.61 -27.76
CA ASP A 403 30.35 17.60 -28.44
C ASP A 403 30.81 17.34 -29.90
N PHE A 404 32.06 17.68 -30.24
CA PHE A 404 32.60 17.43 -31.57
C PHE A 404 33.90 16.65 -31.51
N THR A 405 34.21 15.94 -32.60
CA THR A 405 35.38 15.08 -32.75
C THR A 405 36.38 15.54 -33.83
N GLY A 406 36.00 16.49 -34.65
CA GLY A 406 36.85 16.96 -35.74
C GLY A 406 36.53 18.34 -36.27
N PHE A 407 37.36 18.77 -37.22
CA PHE A 407 37.21 20.02 -37.95
C PHE A 407 37.07 19.77 -39.44
N ARG A 408 36.19 20.54 -40.08
CA ARG A 408 36.06 20.62 -41.53
C ARG A 408 36.33 22.06 -41.98
N ILE A 409 37.37 22.24 -42.85
CA ILE A 409 37.64 23.50 -43.50
C ILE A 409 37.25 23.35 -44.97
N GLU A 410 36.47 24.32 -45.46
CA GLU A 410 35.93 24.30 -46.81
C GLU A 410 36.34 25.56 -47.54
N ARG A 411 36.51 25.43 -48.85
CA ARG A 411 36.88 26.51 -49.76
C ARG A 411 35.95 26.56 -50.96
N ARG A 412 35.69 27.75 -51.48
CA ARG A 412 35.07 27.97 -52.80
C ARG A 412 35.69 29.15 -53.53
N ALA A 413 35.58 29.20 -54.87
CA ALA A 413 35.88 30.45 -55.59
C ALA A 413 34.86 31.53 -55.22
N ALA A 414 35.31 32.75 -54.98
CA ALA A 414 34.41 33.83 -54.55
C ALA A 414 33.25 34.03 -55.55
N GLY A 415 32.05 34.17 -55.00
CA GLY A 415 30.81 34.31 -55.77
C GLY A 415 30.23 33.01 -56.32
N THR A 416 30.85 31.85 -56.06
CA THR A 416 30.25 30.53 -56.42
C THR A 416 29.46 29.92 -55.27
N ALA A 417 28.54 29.03 -55.57
CA ALA A 417 27.70 28.40 -54.53
C ALA A 417 28.35 27.16 -53.91
N ALA A 418 29.19 26.44 -54.67
CA ALA A 418 29.73 25.14 -54.26
C ALA A 418 30.97 25.23 -53.40
N TRP A 419 30.92 24.64 -52.21
CA TRP A 419 32.06 24.49 -51.30
C TRP A 419 32.78 23.18 -51.54
N SER A 420 34.11 23.18 -51.50
CA SER A 420 34.96 22.03 -51.56
C SER A 420 35.71 21.86 -50.23
N VAL A 421 35.76 20.65 -49.72
CA VAL A 421 36.50 20.35 -48.49
C VAL A 421 37.98 20.40 -48.74
N VAL A 422 38.72 21.14 -47.93
CA VAL A 422 40.21 21.23 -47.97
C VAL A 422 40.85 20.56 -46.73
N LEU A 423 40.08 20.39 -45.68
CA LEU A 423 40.44 19.63 -44.48
C LEU A 423 39.22 18.98 -43.92
N ASP A 424 39.29 17.69 -43.56
CA ASP A 424 38.31 16.95 -42.77
C ASP A 424 39.11 15.98 -41.89
N GLN A 425 39.37 16.38 -40.62
CA GLN A 425 40.18 15.57 -39.72
C GLN A 425 39.79 15.75 -38.27
N GLY A 426 40.04 14.69 -37.48
CA GLY A 426 39.95 14.76 -36.03
C GLY A 426 40.96 15.75 -35.41
N TYR A 427 40.67 16.19 -34.20
CA TYR A 427 41.58 17.03 -33.42
C TYR A 427 42.21 16.23 -32.26
N ASP A 428 43.32 16.75 -31.71
CA ASP A 428 43.91 16.19 -30.49
C ASP A 428 43.07 16.62 -29.26
N PRO A 429 42.38 15.73 -28.55
CA PRO A 429 41.53 16.07 -27.41
C PRO A 429 42.30 16.64 -26.21
N ARG A 430 43.67 16.51 -26.22
CA ARG A 430 44.52 17.06 -25.17
C ARG A 430 44.83 18.54 -25.37
N ARG A 431 44.48 19.11 -26.53
CA ARG A 431 44.70 20.54 -26.84
C ARG A 431 43.48 21.37 -26.40
N ASP A 432 43.79 22.48 -25.75
CA ASP A 432 42.79 23.48 -25.37
C ASP A 432 43.38 24.88 -25.62
N PRO A 433 42.82 25.66 -26.55
CA PRO A 433 41.72 25.36 -27.44
C PRO A 433 42.01 24.25 -28.45
N ALA A 434 40.93 23.58 -28.94
CA ALA A 434 41.06 22.63 -30.02
C ALA A 434 41.41 23.35 -31.35
N THR A 435 42.36 22.81 -32.11
CA THR A 435 42.79 23.42 -33.36
C THR A 435 43.05 22.42 -34.45
N ALA A 436 42.76 22.80 -35.70
CA ALA A 436 43.18 22.07 -36.87
C ALA A 436 43.71 23.05 -37.94
N THR A 437 44.81 22.69 -38.62
CA THR A 437 45.44 23.55 -39.58
C THR A 437 45.73 22.79 -40.87
N VAL A 438 45.50 23.44 -42.01
CA VAL A 438 45.86 22.94 -43.34
C VAL A 438 46.56 24.03 -44.13
N CYS A 439 47.54 23.63 -44.96
CA CYS A 439 48.09 24.47 -46.03
C CYS A 439 47.36 24.06 -47.32
N ALA A 440 46.34 24.83 -47.70
CA ALA A 440 45.53 24.54 -48.88
C ALA A 440 46.19 25.14 -50.11
N ALA A 441 46.60 24.31 -51.07
CA ALA A 441 47.14 24.78 -52.34
C ALA A 441 46.12 25.70 -53.02
N GLN A 442 46.59 26.88 -53.42
CA GLN A 442 45.75 27.86 -54.14
C GLN A 442 45.84 27.61 -55.64
N PRO A 443 44.69 27.51 -56.33
CA PRO A 443 44.71 27.46 -57.79
C PRO A 443 45.36 28.73 -58.39
N ALA A 444 46.22 28.56 -59.42
CA ALA A 444 46.88 29.63 -60.12
C ALA A 444 45.99 30.28 -61.18
N ASP A 445 44.75 30.62 -60.82
CA ASP A 445 43.71 31.13 -61.70
C ASP A 445 43.37 32.61 -61.47
N GLY A 446 44.07 33.25 -60.54
CA GLY A 446 43.92 34.66 -60.23
C GLY A 446 42.63 35.05 -59.55
N ARG A 447 41.84 34.06 -59.11
CA ARG A 447 40.57 34.31 -58.45
C ARG A 447 40.73 34.49 -56.95
N ALA A 448 39.79 35.23 -56.35
CA ALA A 448 39.62 35.24 -54.90
C ALA A 448 38.93 33.96 -54.45
N TYR A 449 39.32 33.43 -53.31
CA TYR A 449 38.76 32.28 -52.70
C TYR A 449 38.25 32.60 -51.32
N GLU A 450 37.10 32.03 -51.01
CA GLU A 450 36.43 32.13 -49.72
C GLU A 450 36.65 30.83 -48.94
N TYR A 451 36.92 30.97 -47.62
CA TYR A 451 37.13 29.87 -46.70
C TYR A 451 36.15 29.99 -45.57
N ARG A 452 35.70 28.85 -45.06
CA ARG A 452 34.94 28.70 -43.79
C ARG A 452 35.38 27.45 -43.07
N ALA A 453 35.14 27.41 -41.75
CA ALA A 453 35.39 26.27 -40.91
C ALA A 453 34.11 25.83 -40.19
N ARG A 454 34.02 24.54 -39.89
CA ARG A 454 32.98 23.94 -39.06
C ARG A 454 33.65 22.89 -38.17
N THR A 455 33.02 22.60 -37.03
CA THR A 455 33.28 21.37 -36.29
C THR A 455 32.37 20.26 -36.76
N SER A 456 32.77 19.01 -36.57
CA SER A 456 31.98 17.80 -36.85
C SER A 456 31.99 16.89 -35.63
N ASP A 457 30.82 16.32 -35.28
CA ASP A 457 30.71 15.27 -34.28
C ASP A 457 31.06 13.89 -34.84
N GLY A 458 30.97 12.85 -33.97
CA GLY A 458 31.21 11.46 -34.36
C GLY A 458 30.19 10.89 -35.34
N ALA A 459 29.00 11.46 -35.44
CA ALA A 459 27.92 11.06 -36.36
C ALA A 459 28.01 11.82 -37.70
N GLY A 460 28.88 12.80 -37.82
CA GLY A 460 29.09 13.61 -39.03
C GLY A 460 28.18 14.83 -39.14
N ASN A 461 27.47 15.23 -38.07
CA ASN A 461 26.73 16.48 -38.04
C ASN A 461 27.71 17.65 -37.97
N LEU A 462 27.41 18.75 -38.67
CA LEU A 462 28.29 19.90 -38.79
C LEU A 462 27.70 21.10 -38.05
N SER A 463 28.56 21.78 -37.28
CA SER A 463 28.21 23.05 -36.63
C SER A 463 27.81 24.13 -37.64
N PRO A 464 27.23 25.26 -37.18
CA PRO A 464 27.25 26.47 -37.98
C PRO A 464 28.65 26.77 -38.51
N SER A 465 28.77 27.42 -39.66
CA SER A 465 30.10 27.80 -40.18
C SER A 465 30.63 29.02 -39.45
N SER A 466 31.98 29.08 -39.36
CA SER A 466 32.68 30.33 -39.07
C SER A 466 32.22 31.46 -40.02
N GLU A 467 32.63 32.68 -39.71
CA GLU A 467 32.62 33.76 -40.71
C GLU A 467 33.40 33.34 -41.95
N VAL A 468 32.92 33.79 -43.12
CA VAL A 468 33.56 33.52 -44.39
C VAL A 468 34.72 34.52 -44.59
N VAL A 469 35.92 33.99 -44.71
CA VAL A 469 37.10 34.82 -44.91
C VAL A 469 37.58 34.73 -46.38
N THR A 470 37.68 35.87 -47.05
CA THR A 470 38.13 35.96 -48.47
C THR A 470 39.60 36.24 -48.56
N VAL A 471 40.28 35.52 -49.42
CA VAL A 471 41.70 35.73 -49.74
C VAL A 471 41.87 35.88 -51.24
N THR A 472 42.64 36.92 -51.63
CA THR A 472 43.13 37.10 -52.98
C THR A 472 44.63 37.02 -52.90
N LEU A 473 45.24 36.02 -53.53
CA LEU A 473 46.72 35.98 -53.63
C LEU A 473 47.17 36.80 -54.84
N PRO A 474 48.27 37.52 -54.73
CA PRO A 474 48.84 38.14 -55.89
C PRO A 474 49.23 37.07 -56.90
N ILE A 475 48.94 37.31 -58.16
CA ILE A 475 49.46 36.53 -59.29
C ILE A 475 50.92 36.84 -59.34
N GLY A 476 51.81 35.94 -58.91
CA GLY A 476 53.23 36.06 -58.98
C GLY A 476 53.70 35.90 -60.41
#